data_660714d2b53f0091dcd74f0cd5a2326e
#
_entry.id   660714d2b53f0091dcd74f0cd5a2326e
#
_cell.length_a   1.000
_cell.length_b   1.000
_cell.length_c   1.000
_cell.angle_alpha   90.00
_cell.angle_beta   90.00
_cell.angle_gamma   90.00
#
_symmetry.space_group_name_H-M   'P 1'
#
loop_
_entity.id
_entity.type
_entity.pdbx_description
1 polymer ?
#
loop_
_entity_poly.entity_id
_entity_poly.type
_entity_poly.pdbx_seq_one_letter_code
_entity_poly.pdbx_strand_id
1 'polypeptide(L)'
;KEMVCEVAEGTVHRLWEPLADKQRPPNGYAAKFATPFILATGFVRGGVGLEAFNDQAVRDKDVLAVASKVRYVIDPSNPYPNNFTGHIRVVLNNGDVVEERQPHFRGGAKEPLTRADVEEKFTLNARHGGWDGKRASRALKQLAKLYEGKIDLAFLRG
;
A
#
# COMPACT_ATOMS: atom_id res chain seq x y z
N LYS A 1 8.34 14.71 -13.75
CA LYS A 1 7.55 15.95 -13.83
C LYS A 1 6.22 15.83 -13.09
N GLU A 2 5.41 14.86 -13.42
CA GLU A 2 4.10 14.61 -12.80
C GLU A 2 3.75 13.13 -12.78
N MET A 3 2.76 12.80 -11.96
CA MET A 3 2.18 11.47 -11.82
C MET A 3 0.67 11.62 -11.83
N VAL A 4 -0.03 10.96 -12.75
CA VAL A 4 -1.48 11.04 -12.92
C VAL A 4 -2.09 9.66 -12.80
N CYS A 5 -3.18 9.54 -12.02
CA CYS A 5 -3.93 8.31 -11.84
C CYS A 5 -5.36 8.49 -12.37
N GLU A 6 -5.85 7.52 -13.13
CA GLU A 6 -7.28 7.39 -13.42
C GLU A 6 -7.96 6.69 -12.25
N VAL A 7 -9.03 7.27 -11.74
CA VAL A 7 -9.67 6.82 -10.49
C VAL A 7 -11.18 6.74 -10.63
N ALA A 8 -11.80 5.89 -9.81
CA ALA A 8 -13.25 5.86 -9.68
C ALA A 8 -13.75 7.09 -8.90
N GLU A 9 -14.82 7.72 -9.35
CA GLU A 9 -15.47 8.87 -8.68
C GLU A 9 -15.78 8.57 -7.20
N GLY A 10 -16.34 7.38 -6.91
CA GLY A 10 -16.71 6.98 -5.55
C GLY A 10 -15.53 6.84 -4.58
N THR A 11 -14.27 6.86 -5.05
CA THR A 11 -13.08 6.82 -4.20
C THR A 11 -12.51 8.20 -3.90
N VAL A 12 -12.89 9.22 -4.67
CA VAL A 12 -12.27 10.55 -4.66
C VAL A 12 -12.36 11.20 -3.31
N HIS A 13 -13.54 11.34 -2.78
CA HIS A 13 -13.80 12.07 -1.54
C HIS A 13 -12.98 11.51 -0.35
N ARG A 14 -12.73 10.20 -0.33
CA ARG A 14 -12.03 9.55 0.80
C ARG A 14 -10.51 9.50 0.61
N LEU A 15 -10.05 9.26 -0.61
CA LEU A 15 -8.66 8.91 -0.87
C LEU A 15 -7.87 10.02 -1.56
N TRP A 16 -8.56 10.96 -2.19
CA TRP A 16 -7.93 11.97 -3.06
C TRP A 16 -8.22 13.41 -2.63
N GLU A 17 -9.33 13.66 -1.95
CA GLU A 17 -9.72 15.02 -1.58
C GLU A 17 -9.77 15.26 -0.05
N PRO A 18 -9.45 16.48 0.43
CA PRO A 18 -8.83 17.57 -0.34
C PRO A 18 -7.42 17.20 -0.81
N LEU A 19 -7.11 17.43 -2.09
CA LEU A 19 -5.85 16.96 -2.70
C LEU A 19 -4.60 17.43 -1.93
N ALA A 20 -4.57 18.68 -1.48
CA ALA A 20 -3.44 19.22 -0.73
C ALA A 20 -3.18 18.43 0.57
N ASP A 21 -4.24 18.03 1.29
CA ASP A 21 -4.13 17.25 2.52
C ASP A 21 -3.67 15.81 2.23
N LYS A 22 -4.08 15.26 1.08
CA LYS A 22 -3.66 13.93 0.65
C LYS A 22 -2.21 13.89 0.13
N GLN A 23 -1.73 15.01 -0.38
CA GLN A 23 -0.32 15.17 -0.74
C GLN A 23 0.58 15.40 0.48
N ARG A 24 0.02 15.95 1.56
CA ARG A 24 0.74 16.24 2.82
C ARG A 24 -0.12 15.85 4.02
N PRO A 25 -0.30 14.57 4.30
CA PRO A 25 -1.15 14.15 5.41
C PRO A 25 -0.59 14.65 6.75
N PRO A 26 -1.48 15.09 7.67
CA PRO A 26 -1.05 15.71 8.93
C PRO A 26 -0.40 14.72 9.92
N ASN A 27 -0.69 13.43 9.82
CA ASN A 27 -0.20 12.39 10.71
C ASN A 27 -0.23 11.00 10.03
N GLY A 28 0.38 10.01 10.68
CA GLY A 28 0.47 8.65 10.15
C GLY A 28 -0.88 7.96 9.93
N TYR A 29 -1.91 8.28 10.72
CA TYR A 29 -3.25 7.72 10.51
C TYR A 29 -3.91 8.28 9.24
N ALA A 30 -3.86 9.59 9.04
CA ALA A 30 -4.41 10.25 7.85
C ALA A 30 -3.70 9.77 6.56
N ALA A 31 -2.41 9.45 6.65
CA ALA A 31 -1.61 8.95 5.53
C ALA A 31 -2.17 7.63 4.95
N LYS A 32 -2.83 6.80 5.75
CA LYS A 32 -3.47 5.54 5.29
C LYS A 32 -4.59 5.77 4.26
N PHE A 33 -5.12 6.98 4.20
CA PHE A 33 -6.20 7.40 3.31
C PHE A 33 -5.75 8.50 2.35
N ALA A 34 -4.46 8.60 2.10
CA ALA A 34 -3.84 9.64 1.28
C ALA A 34 -3.13 8.99 0.09
N THR A 35 -3.89 8.66 -0.97
CA THR A 35 -3.32 7.95 -2.12
C THR A 35 -2.13 8.68 -2.75
N PRO A 36 -2.12 10.02 -2.91
CA PRO A 36 -0.94 10.73 -3.40
C PRO A 36 0.33 10.48 -2.56
N PHE A 37 0.21 10.48 -1.24
CA PHE A 37 1.33 10.20 -0.33
C PHE A 37 1.77 8.73 -0.43
N ILE A 38 0.83 7.79 -0.51
CA ILE A 38 1.11 6.35 -0.61
C ILE A 38 1.87 6.05 -1.91
N LEU A 39 1.42 6.58 -3.04
CA LEU A 39 2.08 6.42 -4.34
C LEU A 39 3.49 7.00 -4.33
N ALA A 40 3.64 8.20 -3.78
CA ALA A 40 4.95 8.84 -3.64
C ALA A 40 5.89 8.02 -2.76
N THR A 41 5.39 7.45 -1.66
CA THR A 41 6.18 6.57 -0.79
C THR A 41 6.66 5.34 -1.55
N GLY A 42 5.76 4.67 -2.27
CA GLY A 42 6.13 3.52 -3.09
C GLY A 42 7.18 3.86 -4.14
N PHE A 43 7.03 5.00 -4.80
CA PHE A 43 7.97 5.47 -5.82
C PHE A 43 9.37 5.79 -5.26
N VAL A 44 9.44 6.43 -4.09
CA VAL A 44 10.70 6.87 -3.46
C VAL A 44 11.38 5.73 -2.70
N ARG A 45 10.59 4.87 -2.03
CA ARG A 45 11.10 3.82 -1.12
C ARG A 45 11.07 2.41 -1.71
N GLY A 46 10.45 2.22 -2.88
CA GLY A 46 10.30 0.91 -3.53
C GLY A 46 9.22 0.02 -2.92
N GLY A 47 8.45 0.51 -1.94
CA GLY A 47 7.38 -0.22 -1.28
C GLY A 47 6.67 0.62 -0.23
N VAL A 48 5.53 0.10 0.28
CA VAL A 48 4.73 0.75 1.32
C VAL A 48 4.37 -0.28 2.38
N GLY A 49 5.01 -0.20 3.53
CA GLY A 49 4.73 -1.02 4.70
C GLY A 49 4.17 -0.20 5.86
N LEU A 50 4.04 -0.83 7.04
CA LEU A 50 3.51 -0.17 8.24
C LEU A 50 4.37 1.01 8.69
N GLU A 51 5.67 0.97 8.41
CA GLU A 51 6.64 2.02 8.72
C GLU A 51 6.36 3.35 8.01
N ALA A 52 5.62 3.33 6.91
CA ALA A 52 5.23 4.54 6.17
C ALA A 52 4.14 5.35 6.90
N PHE A 53 3.45 4.75 7.87
CA PHE A 53 2.25 5.33 8.49
C PHE A 53 2.48 5.78 9.93
N ASN A 54 3.56 6.52 10.18
CA ASN A 54 3.85 7.18 11.44
C ASN A 54 4.12 8.67 11.25
N ASP A 55 4.12 9.43 12.34
CA ASP A 55 4.23 10.90 12.29
C ASP A 55 5.61 11.41 11.84
N GLN A 56 6.63 10.58 11.87
CA GLN A 56 7.94 10.91 11.32
C GLN A 56 7.95 10.68 9.80
N ALA A 57 7.43 9.54 9.32
CA ALA A 57 7.41 9.19 7.91
C ALA A 57 6.62 10.20 7.05
N VAL A 58 5.51 10.74 7.57
CA VAL A 58 4.70 11.75 6.85
C VAL A 58 5.40 13.10 6.68
N ARG A 59 6.57 13.29 7.29
CA ARG A 59 7.40 14.50 7.17
C ARG A 59 8.60 14.31 6.24
N ASP A 60 8.71 13.15 5.60
CA ASP A 60 9.79 12.84 4.67
C ASP A 60 9.75 13.78 3.46
N LYS A 61 10.77 14.63 3.34
CA LYS A 61 10.84 15.68 2.31
C LYS A 61 10.87 15.12 0.89
N ASP A 62 11.54 13.99 0.69
CA ASP A 62 11.65 13.36 -0.64
C ASP A 62 10.30 12.79 -1.08
N VAL A 63 9.59 12.13 -0.16
CA VAL A 63 8.24 11.63 -0.39
C VAL A 63 7.28 12.78 -0.67
N LEU A 64 7.30 13.84 0.15
CA LEU A 64 6.43 15.00 -0.02
C LEU A 64 6.70 15.75 -1.33
N ALA A 65 7.95 15.83 -1.78
CA ALA A 65 8.32 16.44 -3.05
C ALA A 65 7.75 15.67 -4.25
N VAL A 66 7.62 14.35 -4.15
CA VAL A 66 6.96 13.52 -5.17
C VAL A 66 5.44 13.60 -5.01
N ALA A 67 4.90 13.47 -3.80
CA ALA A 67 3.46 13.53 -3.52
C ALA A 67 2.81 14.81 -4.05
N SER A 68 3.50 15.96 -3.96
CA SER A 68 3.02 17.24 -4.51
C SER A 68 2.82 17.23 -6.04
N LYS A 69 3.37 16.26 -6.75
CA LYS A 69 3.27 16.10 -8.21
C LYS A 69 2.22 15.08 -8.62
N VAL A 70 1.61 14.39 -7.66
CA VAL A 70 0.57 13.40 -7.91
C VAL A 70 -0.77 14.09 -8.13
N ARG A 71 -1.46 13.70 -9.19
CA ARG A 71 -2.78 14.19 -9.60
C ARG A 71 -3.68 13.01 -9.91
N TYR A 72 -4.95 13.26 -10.04
CA TYR A 72 -5.90 12.25 -10.52
C TYR A 72 -6.83 12.84 -11.57
N VAL A 73 -7.43 11.96 -12.36
CA VAL A 73 -8.57 12.23 -13.24
C VAL A 73 -9.63 11.17 -12.98
N ILE A 74 -10.90 11.56 -13.01
CA ILE A 74 -12.00 10.61 -12.85
C ILE A 74 -12.17 9.86 -14.18
N ASP A 75 -12.13 8.52 -14.11
CA ASP A 75 -12.50 7.64 -15.21
C ASP A 75 -13.97 7.24 -15.08
N PRO A 76 -14.86 7.78 -15.93
CA PRO A 76 -16.29 7.46 -15.85
C PRO A 76 -16.60 6.00 -16.22
N SER A 77 -15.65 5.28 -16.83
CA SER A 77 -15.79 3.86 -17.18
C SER A 77 -15.28 2.91 -16.08
N ASN A 78 -14.76 3.46 -14.98
CA ASN A 78 -14.18 2.66 -13.90
C ASN A 78 -15.22 1.71 -13.28
N PRO A 79 -14.90 0.40 -13.14
CA PRO A 79 -15.87 -0.61 -12.69
C PRO A 79 -16.19 -0.59 -11.19
N TYR A 80 -15.68 0.35 -10.43
CA TYR A 80 -15.99 0.50 -9.00
C TYR A 80 -17.51 0.68 -8.77
N PRO A 81 -18.14 0.07 -7.75
CA PRO A 81 -17.53 -0.74 -6.68
C PRO A 81 -17.39 -2.25 -7.00
N ASN A 82 -17.81 -2.71 -8.17
CA ASN A 82 -17.79 -4.14 -8.53
C ASN A 82 -16.37 -4.69 -8.70
N ASN A 83 -15.42 -3.83 -9.03
CA ASN A 83 -14.00 -4.16 -9.12
C ASN A 83 -13.17 -2.94 -8.69
N PHE A 84 -11.96 -3.20 -8.19
CA PHE A 84 -10.99 -2.17 -7.84
C PHE A 84 -9.82 -2.27 -8.81
N THR A 85 -9.59 -1.22 -9.55
CA THR A 85 -8.50 -1.11 -10.51
C THR A 85 -7.44 -0.13 -10.02
N GLY A 86 -6.24 -0.25 -10.53
CA GLY A 86 -5.17 0.72 -10.36
C GLY A 86 -4.70 1.24 -11.71
N HIS A 87 -4.34 2.52 -11.74
CA HIS A 87 -3.69 3.13 -12.88
C HIS A 87 -2.70 4.19 -12.41
N ILE A 88 -1.55 4.23 -13.06
CA ILE A 88 -0.55 5.25 -12.82
C ILE A 88 0.18 5.58 -14.12
N ARG A 89 0.26 6.86 -14.44
CA ARG A 89 1.04 7.40 -15.56
C ARG A 89 2.03 8.42 -15.00
N VAL A 90 3.31 8.20 -15.25
CA VAL A 90 4.42 9.03 -14.76
C VAL A 90 5.13 9.67 -15.94
N VAL A 91 5.28 10.98 -15.91
CA VAL A 91 6.14 11.73 -16.85
C VAL A 91 7.46 12.04 -16.15
N LEU A 92 8.54 11.45 -16.62
CA LEU A 92 9.89 11.65 -16.08
C LEU A 92 10.48 13.01 -16.49
N ASN A 93 11.56 13.43 -15.83
CA ASN A 93 12.20 14.72 -16.10
C ASN A 93 12.78 14.83 -17.52
N ASN A 94 13.25 13.72 -18.08
CA ASN A 94 13.74 13.62 -19.45
C ASN A 94 12.63 13.62 -20.51
N GLY A 95 11.37 13.55 -20.08
CA GLY A 95 10.19 13.52 -20.97
C GLY A 95 9.64 12.14 -21.24
N ASP A 96 10.32 11.06 -20.84
CA ASP A 96 9.81 9.70 -20.98
C ASP A 96 8.52 9.52 -20.17
N VAL A 97 7.66 8.66 -20.68
CA VAL A 97 6.38 8.31 -20.05
C VAL A 97 6.39 6.83 -19.68
N VAL A 98 6.09 6.54 -18.43
CA VAL A 98 5.87 5.18 -17.93
C VAL A 98 4.42 5.10 -17.46
N GLU A 99 3.70 4.07 -17.90
CA GLU A 99 2.30 3.84 -17.55
C GLU A 99 2.10 2.40 -17.16
N GLU A 100 1.34 2.18 -16.08
CA GLU A 100 0.99 0.87 -15.56
C GLU A 100 -0.50 0.82 -15.22
N ARG A 101 -1.13 -0.31 -15.55
CA ARG A 101 -2.54 -0.58 -15.27
C ARG A 101 -2.68 -1.90 -14.54
N GLN A 102 -3.34 -1.84 -13.40
CA GLN A 102 -3.69 -3.00 -12.58
C GLN A 102 -5.20 -3.28 -12.75
N PRO A 103 -5.60 -4.27 -13.56
CA PRO A 103 -7.01 -4.50 -13.89
C PRO A 103 -7.82 -5.04 -12.71
N HIS A 104 -7.16 -5.69 -11.74
CA HIS A 104 -7.79 -6.26 -10.55
C HIS A 104 -6.94 -5.97 -9.33
N PHE A 105 -7.58 -5.79 -8.17
CA PHE A 105 -6.82 -5.61 -6.94
C PHE A 105 -6.10 -6.90 -6.53
N ARG A 106 -4.84 -6.75 -6.15
CA ARG A 106 -4.01 -7.86 -5.68
C ARG A 106 -4.55 -8.40 -4.36
N GLY A 107 -4.72 -9.72 -4.30
CA GLY A 107 -5.36 -10.40 -3.17
C GLY A 107 -6.83 -10.70 -3.37
N GLY A 108 -7.43 -10.27 -4.48
CA GLY A 108 -8.79 -10.62 -4.88
C GLY A 108 -8.88 -11.96 -5.61
N ALA A 109 -10.12 -12.39 -5.92
CA ALA A 109 -10.37 -13.67 -6.59
C ALA A 109 -9.70 -13.80 -7.96
N LYS A 110 -9.54 -12.70 -8.68
CA LYS A 110 -8.92 -12.67 -10.02
C LYS A 110 -7.40 -12.50 -9.99
N GLU A 111 -6.86 -12.08 -8.85
CA GLU A 111 -5.41 -11.93 -8.64
C GLU A 111 -5.08 -12.30 -7.18
N PRO A 112 -5.16 -13.59 -6.84
CA PRO A 112 -4.94 -14.07 -5.48
C PRO A 112 -3.47 -13.89 -5.07
N LEU A 113 -3.27 -13.61 -3.79
CA LEU A 113 -1.93 -13.67 -3.20
C LEU A 113 -1.44 -15.12 -3.18
N THR A 114 -0.17 -15.29 -3.49
CA THR A 114 0.49 -16.57 -3.25
C THR A 114 0.73 -16.78 -1.76
N ARG A 115 1.00 -18.02 -1.36
CA ARG A 115 1.41 -18.32 0.01
C ARG A 115 2.66 -17.53 0.41
N ALA A 116 3.62 -17.40 -0.49
CA ALA A 116 4.85 -16.63 -0.25
C ALA A 116 4.55 -15.16 0.03
N ASP A 117 3.64 -14.52 -0.73
CA ASP A 117 3.22 -13.13 -0.49
C ASP A 117 2.61 -12.96 0.92
N VAL A 118 1.79 -13.91 1.35
CA VAL A 118 1.15 -13.87 2.68
C VAL A 118 2.18 -14.07 3.80
N GLU A 119 3.12 -15.01 3.63
CA GLU A 119 4.19 -15.28 4.59
C GLU A 119 5.18 -14.12 4.69
N GLU A 120 5.49 -13.47 3.58
CA GLU A 120 6.31 -12.25 3.56
C GLU A 120 5.62 -11.12 4.32
N LYS A 121 4.35 -10.85 4.00
CA LYS A 121 3.55 -9.83 4.70
C LYS A 121 3.47 -10.10 6.20
N PHE A 122 3.24 -11.36 6.60
CA PHE A 122 3.25 -11.75 8.02
C PHE A 122 4.61 -11.44 8.66
N THR A 123 5.70 -11.81 8.00
CA THR A 123 7.06 -11.62 8.52
C THR A 123 7.39 -10.14 8.71
N LEU A 124 7.06 -9.30 7.72
CA LEU A 124 7.27 -7.86 7.79
C LEU A 124 6.47 -7.23 8.93
N ASN A 125 5.19 -7.60 9.07
CA ASN A 125 4.34 -7.09 10.13
C ASN A 125 4.79 -7.56 11.52
N ALA A 126 5.21 -8.82 11.66
CA ALA A 126 5.72 -9.37 12.91
C ALA A 126 7.01 -8.64 13.35
N ARG A 127 7.92 -8.37 12.42
CA ARG A 127 9.13 -7.57 12.68
C ARG A 127 8.80 -6.14 13.08
N HIS A 128 7.84 -5.50 12.41
CA HIS A 128 7.37 -4.17 12.79
C HIS A 128 6.78 -4.16 14.22
N GLY A 129 6.12 -5.25 14.62
CA GLY A 129 5.62 -5.49 15.98
C GLY A 129 6.70 -5.94 16.99
N GLY A 130 7.99 -5.88 16.63
CA GLY A 130 9.12 -6.18 17.54
C GLY A 130 9.52 -7.67 17.62
N TRP A 131 8.98 -8.52 16.76
CA TRP A 131 9.40 -9.92 16.72
C TRP A 131 10.73 -10.07 15.97
N ASP A 132 11.62 -10.94 16.48
CA ASP A 132 12.78 -11.36 15.73
C ASP A 132 12.40 -12.37 14.61
N GLY A 133 13.33 -12.59 13.68
CA GLY A 133 13.10 -13.49 12.56
C GLY A 133 12.89 -14.95 12.97
N LYS A 134 13.48 -15.40 14.10
CA LYS A 134 13.32 -16.77 14.60
C LYS A 134 11.91 -16.98 15.13
N ARG A 135 11.37 -16.02 15.89
CA ARG A 135 10.00 -16.05 16.41
C ARG A 135 8.99 -16.03 15.26
N ALA A 136 9.15 -15.12 14.28
CA ALA A 136 8.28 -15.06 13.09
C ALA A 136 8.29 -16.36 12.30
N SER A 137 9.47 -16.93 12.03
CA SER A 137 9.61 -18.21 11.31
C SER A 137 9.00 -19.40 12.07
N ARG A 138 9.15 -19.45 13.41
CA ARG A 138 8.51 -20.48 14.24
C ARG A 138 6.98 -20.37 14.16
N ALA A 139 6.45 -19.14 14.25
CA ALA A 139 5.02 -18.89 14.14
C ALA A 139 4.46 -19.36 12.79
N LEU A 140 5.11 -19.03 11.68
CA LEU A 140 4.70 -19.49 10.35
C LEU A 140 4.65 -21.02 10.27
N LYS A 141 5.66 -21.72 10.78
CA LYS A 141 5.70 -23.19 10.80
C LYS A 141 4.56 -23.80 11.63
N GLN A 142 4.20 -23.17 12.74
CA GLN A 142 3.08 -23.60 13.57
C GLN A 142 1.74 -23.32 12.88
N LEU A 143 1.54 -22.12 12.36
CA LEU A 143 0.29 -21.73 11.68
C LEU A 143 0.04 -22.55 10.41
N ALA A 144 1.10 -22.99 9.72
CA ALA A 144 0.96 -23.88 8.56
C ALA A 144 0.26 -25.20 8.90
N LYS A 145 0.31 -25.65 10.17
CA LYS A 145 -0.29 -26.88 10.66
C LYS A 145 -1.66 -26.66 11.30
N LEU A 146 -2.24 -25.46 11.21
CA LEU A 146 -3.46 -25.10 11.94
C LEU A 146 -4.63 -26.04 11.64
N TYR A 147 -4.74 -26.55 10.41
CA TYR A 147 -5.79 -27.45 9.98
C TYR A 147 -5.40 -28.95 10.05
N GLU A 148 -4.16 -29.25 10.41
CA GLU A 148 -3.66 -30.63 10.49
C GLU A 148 -3.86 -31.26 11.89
N GLY A 149 -4.14 -30.46 12.92
CA GLY A 149 -4.30 -30.97 14.29
C GLY A 149 -4.39 -29.88 15.36
N LYS A 150 -4.27 -30.27 16.61
CA LYS A 150 -4.28 -29.35 17.75
C LYS A 150 -2.95 -28.58 17.78
N ILE A 151 -3.04 -27.25 17.67
CA ILE A 151 -1.91 -26.35 17.82
C ILE A 151 -2.06 -25.60 19.12
N ASP A 152 -0.99 -25.59 19.89
CA ASP A 152 -0.88 -24.68 21.02
C ASP A 152 -0.54 -23.27 20.49
N LEU A 153 -1.47 -22.34 20.65
CA LEU A 153 -1.31 -20.94 20.26
C LEU A 153 -0.63 -20.07 21.33
N ALA A 154 -0.13 -20.67 22.41
CA ALA A 154 0.56 -19.94 23.48
C ALA A 154 1.77 -19.14 22.97
N PHE A 155 2.40 -19.56 21.88
CA PHE A 155 3.52 -18.83 21.26
C PHE A 155 3.15 -17.43 20.72
N LEU A 156 1.86 -17.13 20.52
CA LEU A 156 1.38 -15.81 20.13
C LEU A 156 1.32 -14.83 21.32
N ARG A 157 1.23 -15.37 22.53
CA ARG A 157 1.30 -14.58 23.77
C ARG A 157 2.79 -14.32 24.04
N GLY A 158 3.18 -13.08 23.99
CA GLY A 158 4.57 -12.62 24.09
C GLY A 158 5.31 -13.07 25.31
#